data_ba1a41716b853c2ea7c42c1f51c3b3fc
#
_entry.id   ba1a41716b853c2ea7c42c1f51c3b3fc
#
_cell.length_a   1.000
_cell.length_b   1.000
_cell.length_c   1.000
_cell.angle_alpha   90.00
_cell.angle_beta   90.00
_cell.angle_gamma   90.00
#
_symmetry.space_group_name_H-M   'P 1'
#
loop_
_entity.id
_entity.type
_entity.pdbx_description
1 polymer ?
#
loop_
_entity_poly.entity_id
_entity_poly.type
_entity_poly.pdbx_seq_one_letter_code
_entity_poly.pdbx_strand_id
1 'polypeptide(L)'
;MIGPTGTVRVMVATKPVDFRKGAEGLAALVRETMAADPFSGAVYVFRAKRADRIKLVFWDGSGLCLFAKRLEDGIFRWPKIEDGVMRLSAAQLSALLEGLDWRRVHEARETVTPTQPG
;
A
#
# COMPACT_ATOMS: atom_id res chain seq x y z
N MET A 1 9.66 10.39 -3.74
CA MET A 1 9.01 9.15 -3.52
C MET A 1 8.24 8.79 -4.80
N ILE A 2 7.21 8.21 -4.67
CA ILE A 2 6.25 7.79 -5.65
C ILE A 2 5.85 8.93 -6.56
N GLY A 3 5.68 8.64 -7.84
CA GLY A 3 5.34 9.63 -8.84
C GLY A 3 4.18 10.52 -8.41
N PRO A 4 4.32 11.82 -8.49
CA PRO A 4 3.36 12.75 -7.89
C PRO A 4 2.08 12.88 -8.68
N THR A 5 2.07 12.56 -9.94
CA THR A 5 0.95 12.86 -10.83
C THR A 5 0.24 11.63 -11.33
N GLY A 6 0.79 10.47 -11.08
CA GLY A 6 0.20 9.24 -11.55
C GLY A 6 -0.79 8.66 -10.56
N THR A 7 -1.67 7.82 -11.05
CA THR A 7 -2.46 6.98 -10.19
C THR A 7 -1.54 5.91 -9.61
N VAL A 8 -1.22 6.04 -8.35
CA VAL A 8 -0.39 5.07 -7.65
C VAL A 8 -1.24 3.85 -7.37
N ARG A 9 -0.80 2.70 -7.87
CA ARG A 9 -1.45 1.43 -7.54
C ARG A 9 -0.90 0.95 -6.21
N VAL A 10 -1.79 0.68 -5.26
CA VAL A 10 -1.43 0.16 -3.95
C VAL A 10 -2.08 -1.19 -3.78
N MET A 11 -1.25 -2.21 -3.52
CA MET A 11 -1.70 -3.58 -3.31
C MET A 11 -1.33 -4.03 -1.91
N VAL A 12 -2.30 -4.48 -1.14
CA VAL A 12 -2.10 -4.90 0.24
C VAL A 12 -2.23 -6.41 0.35
N ALA A 13 -1.17 -7.05 0.85
CA ALA A 13 -1.23 -8.45 1.24
C ALA A 13 -1.86 -8.53 2.63
N THR A 14 -3.04 -9.13 2.72
CA THR A 14 -3.78 -9.20 3.98
C THR A 14 -3.26 -10.30 4.90
N LYS A 15 -2.58 -11.29 4.33
CA LYS A 15 -2.00 -12.40 5.09
C LYS A 15 -0.65 -11.99 5.68
N PRO A 16 -0.40 -12.23 6.97
CA PRO A 16 0.88 -11.88 7.57
C PRO A 16 2.07 -12.59 6.90
N VAL A 17 3.18 -11.88 6.83
CA VAL A 17 4.45 -12.41 6.30
C VAL A 17 5.56 -12.27 7.34
N ASP A 18 6.65 -12.97 7.09
CA ASP A 18 7.83 -12.92 7.95
C ASP A 18 8.57 -11.60 7.73
N PHE A 19 8.61 -10.73 8.75
CA PHE A 19 9.25 -9.43 8.67
C PHE A 19 10.77 -9.46 8.83
N ARG A 20 11.38 -10.63 8.94
CA ARG A 20 12.83 -10.75 8.77
C ARG A 20 13.23 -10.58 7.31
N LYS A 21 12.30 -10.72 6.39
CA LYS A 21 12.54 -10.48 4.96
C LYS A 21 12.81 -9.00 4.70
N GLY A 22 13.84 -8.75 3.92
CA GLY A 22 14.12 -7.41 3.40
C GLY A 22 13.43 -7.15 2.08
N ALA A 23 13.85 -6.10 1.38
CA ALA A 23 13.22 -5.68 0.13
C ALA A 23 13.17 -6.79 -0.91
N GLU A 24 14.28 -7.52 -1.10
CA GLU A 24 14.34 -8.59 -2.11
C GLU A 24 13.42 -9.76 -1.77
N GLY A 25 13.41 -10.17 -0.50
CA GLY A 25 12.52 -11.25 -0.04
C GLY A 25 11.06 -10.88 -0.18
N LEU A 26 10.70 -9.64 0.10
CA LEU A 26 9.33 -9.16 -0.08
C LEU A 26 8.97 -9.00 -1.56
N ALA A 27 9.92 -8.58 -2.39
CA ALA A 27 9.72 -8.54 -3.84
C ALA A 27 9.44 -9.93 -4.41
N ALA A 28 10.14 -10.95 -3.91
CA ALA A 28 9.85 -12.33 -4.30
C ALA A 28 8.42 -12.74 -3.93
N LEU A 29 7.95 -12.32 -2.74
CA LEU A 29 6.56 -12.57 -2.34
C LEU A 29 5.55 -11.87 -3.23
N VAL A 30 5.86 -10.69 -3.76
CA VAL A 30 4.99 -10.03 -4.73
C VAL A 30 4.78 -10.92 -5.95
N ARG A 31 5.84 -11.51 -6.47
CA ARG A 31 5.74 -12.43 -7.61
C ARG A 31 4.99 -13.70 -7.26
N GLU A 32 5.30 -14.29 -6.13
CA GLU A 32 4.78 -15.59 -5.73
C GLU A 32 3.31 -15.56 -5.29
N THR A 33 2.94 -14.52 -4.52
CA THR A 33 1.63 -14.47 -3.87
C THR A 33 0.65 -13.53 -4.55
N MET A 34 1.13 -12.52 -5.26
CA MET A 34 0.27 -11.54 -5.92
C MET A 34 0.28 -11.68 -7.44
N ALA A 35 1.13 -12.54 -7.98
CA ALA A 35 1.34 -12.69 -9.43
C ALA A 35 1.57 -11.33 -10.09
N ALA A 36 2.35 -10.47 -9.43
CA ALA A 36 2.59 -9.10 -9.85
C ALA A 36 4.08 -8.86 -10.02
N ASP A 37 4.42 -7.74 -10.66
CA ASP A 37 5.80 -7.33 -10.88
C ASP A 37 6.21 -6.30 -9.82
N PRO A 38 7.18 -6.63 -8.94
CA PRO A 38 7.62 -5.69 -7.91
C PRO A 38 8.29 -4.44 -8.47
N PHE A 39 8.70 -4.46 -9.73
CA PHE A 39 9.32 -3.31 -10.41
C PHE A 39 8.34 -2.45 -11.20
N SER A 40 7.04 -2.69 -11.04
CA SER A 40 6.00 -2.01 -11.81
C SER A 40 5.78 -0.55 -11.41
N GLY A 41 6.32 -0.12 -10.27
CA GLY A 41 6.02 1.17 -9.68
C GLY A 41 4.84 1.15 -8.72
N ALA A 42 4.13 0.05 -8.65
CA ALA A 42 3.08 -0.13 -7.64
C ALA A 42 3.70 -0.24 -6.25
N VAL A 43 2.94 0.19 -5.23
CA VAL A 43 3.33 0.03 -3.84
C VAL A 43 2.71 -1.25 -3.29
N TYR A 44 3.56 -2.11 -2.76
CA TYR A 44 3.14 -3.38 -2.18
C TYR A 44 3.26 -3.30 -0.67
N VAL A 45 2.16 -3.54 0.03
CA VAL A 45 2.04 -3.39 1.47
C VAL A 45 1.96 -4.76 2.12
N PHE A 46 2.80 -4.96 3.13
CA PHE A 46 2.86 -6.21 3.89
C PHE A 46 2.65 -5.94 5.37
N ARG A 47 2.03 -6.91 6.02
CA ARG A 47 1.86 -6.89 7.46
C ARG A 47 2.65 -8.00 8.13
N ALA A 48 3.08 -7.75 9.36
CA ALA A 48 3.57 -8.80 10.23
C ALA A 48 2.41 -9.49 10.94
N LYS A 49 2.73 -10.55 11.66
CA LYS A 49 1.78 -11.16 12.60
C LYS A 49 1.29 -10.13 13.62
N ARG A 50 2.21 -9.29 14.10
CA ARG A 50 1.87 -8.17 14.99
C ARG A 50 1.26 -7.05 14.14
N ALA A 51 0.08 -6.61 14.54
CA ALA A 51 -0.69 -5.64 13.76
C ALA A 51 -0.13 -4.22 13.83
N ASP A 52 0.86 -3.95 14.68
CA ASP A 52 1.50 -2.64 14.82
C ASP A 52 2.65 -2.40 13.84
N ARG A 53 2.89 -3.32 12.92
CA ARG A 53 4.03 -3.25 11.99
C ARG A 53 3.58 -3.32 10.55
N ILE A 54 4.21 -2.50 9.71
CA ILE A 54 3.93 -2.42 8.28
C ILE A 54 5.24 -2.28 7.52
N LYS A 55 5.30 -2.92 6.36
CA LYS A 55 6.39 -2.70 5.39
C LYS A 55 5.81 -2.45 4.01
N LEU A 56 6.43 -1.52 3.30
CA LEU A 56 6.09 -1.22 1.92
C LEU A 56 7.30 -1.49 1.05
N VAL A 57 7.08 -2.11 -0.10
CA VAL A 57 8.11 -2.31 -1.12
C VAL A 57 7.62 -1.68 -2.42
N PHE A 58 8.48 -0.91 -3.06
CA PHE A 58 8.15 -0.29 -4.35
C PHE A 58 9.41 0.07 -5.12
N TRP A 59 9.28 0.11 -6.43
CA TRP A 59 10.31 0.56 -7.35
C TRP A 59 10.09 2.05 -7.64
N ASP A 60 11.13 2.87 -7.41
CA ASP A 60 11.02 4.33 -7.59
C ASP A 60 11.56 4.85 -8.92
N GLY A 61 11.93 3.94 -9.81
CA GLY A 61 12.53 4.27 -11.08
C GLY A 61 14.04 4.04 -11.12
N SER A 62 14.70 4.01 -9.98
CA SER A 62 16.15 3.80 -9.89
C SER A 62 16.54 2.69 -8.93
N GLY A 63 15.66 2.29 -8.04
CA GLY A 63 15.97 1.27 -7.05
C GLY A 63 14.72 0.70 -6.40
N LEU A 64 14.92 -0.44 -5.75
CA LEU A 64 13.90 -1.09 -4.95
C LEU A 64 13.92 -0.51 -3.54
N CYS A 65 12.82 0.12 -3.15
CA CYS A 65 12.70 0.82 -1.88
C CYS A 65 11.95 -0.03 -0.86
N LEU A 66 12.38 0.04 0.38
CA LEU A 66 11.71 -0.58 1.51
C LEU A 66 11.41 0.51 2.55
N PHE A 67 10.17 0.65 2.89
CA PHE A 67 9.72 1.48 4.00
C PHE A 67 9.19 0.57 5.10
N ALA A 68 9.57 0.83 6.33
CA ALA A 68 9.10 0.07 7.48
C ALA A 68 8.66 1.02 8.59
N LYS A 69 7.54 0.71 9.22
CA LYS A 69 7.02 1.52 10.32
C LYS A 69 6.43 0.61 11.41
N ARG A 70 6.67 0.99 12.65
CA ARG A 70 6.00 0.42 13.81
C ARG A 70 5.28 1.54 14.54
N LEU A 71 3.98 1.35 14.80
CA LEU A 71 3.24 2.30 15.62
C LEU A 71 3.70 2.19 17.07
N GLU A 72 3.99 3.31 17.70
CA GLU A 72 4.34 3.35 19.12
C GLU A 72 3.13 3.07 19.99
N ASP A 73 1.95 3.43 19.49
CA ASP A 73 0.69 3.22 20.18
C ASP A 73 -0.37 2.78 19.18
N GLY A 74 -1.14 1.78 19.55
CA GLY A 74 -2.20 1.25 18.71
C GLY A 74 -1.73 0.27 17.65
N ILE A 75 -2.60 -0.02 16.72
CA ILE A 75 -2.38 -0.96 15.63
C ILE A 75 -2.87 -0.36 14.32
N PHE A 76 -2.31 -0.84 13.22
CA PHE A 76 -2.83 -0.54 11.89
C PHE A 76 -4.17 -1.26 11.68
N ARG A 77 -5.06 -0.65 10.93
CA ARG A 77 -6.39 -1.21 10.61
C ARG A 77 -6.28 -2.10 9.38
N TRP A 78 -5.88 -3.35 9.57
CA TRP A 78 -5.69 -4.27 8.47
C TRP A 78 -7.00 -4.74 7.86
N PRO A 79 -7.06 -4.95 6.54
CA PRO A 79 -8.15 -5.70 5.93
C PRO A 79 -8.19 -7.13 6.47
N LYS A 80 -9.31 -7.79 6.30
CA LYS A 80 -9.46 -9.19 6.74
C LYS A 80 -8.60 -10.11 5.87
N ILE A 81 -8.08 -11.18 6.46
CA ILE A 81 -7.28 -12.17 5.72
C ILE A 81 -8.08 -12.76 4.56
N GLU A 82 -9.39 -12.97 4.75
CA GLU A 82 -10.28 -13.50 3.73
C GLU A 82 -10.38 -12.61 2.50
N ASP A 83 -10.06 -11.33 2.64
CA ASP A 83 -10.08 -10.40 1.51
C ASP A 83 -8.96 -10.66 0.50
N GLY A 84 -7.94 -11.44 0.89
CA GLY A 84 -6.82 -11.74 0.01
C GLY A 84 -5.96 -10.52 -0.27
N VAL A 85 -5.54 -10.35 -1.52
CA VAL A 85 -4.80 -9.16 -1.93
C VAL A 85 -5.81 -8.07 -2.28
N MET A 86 -5.73 -6.94 -1.59
CA MET A 86 -6.65 -5.84 -1.79
C MET A 86 -5.96 -4.64 -2.42
N ARG A 87 -6.72 -3.92 -3.23
CA ARG A 87 -6.26 -2.65 -3.78
C ARG A 87 -6.77 -1.50 -2.92
N LEU A 88 -5.86 -0.58 -2.59
CA LEU A 88 -6.20 0.67 -1.91
C LEU A 88 -5.88 1.85 -2.81
N SER A 89 -6.55 2.97 -2.58
CA SER A 89 -6.15 4.23 -3.16
C SER A 89 -4.93 4.80 -2.42
N ALA A 90 -4.27 5.77 -3.02
CA ALA A 90 -3.17 6.47 -2.35
C ALA A 90 -3.65 7.15 -1.07
N ALA A 91 -4.84 7.74 -1.08
CA ALA A 91 -5.41 8.37 0.11
C ALA A 91 -5.70 7.35 1.21
N GLN A 92 -6.20 6.18 0.85
CA GLN A 92 -6.44 5.10 1.80
C GLN A 92 -5.12 4.57 2.38
N LEU A 93 -4.07 4.46 1.57
CA LEU A 93 -2.75 4.08 2.07
C LEU A 93 -2.24 5.08 3.10
N SER A 94 -2.38 6.38 2.83
CA SER A 94 -1.97 7.41 3.78
C SER A 94 -2.69 7.26 5.12
N ALA A 95 -3.99 7.01 5.09
CA ALA A 95 -4.77 6.77 6.31
C ALA A 95 -4.31 5.50 7.04
N LEU A 96 -4.08 4.42 6.30
CA LEU A 96 -3.57 3.17 6.88
C LEU A 96 -2.24 3.41 7.61
N LEU A 97 -1.31 4.14 6.98
CA LEU A 97 0.02 4.42 7.53
C LEU A 97 -0.03 5.25 8.82
N GLU A 98 -1.08 6.02 9.03
CA GLU A 98 -1.27 6.80 10.26
C GLU A 98 -2.09 6.05 11.32
N GLY A 99 -2.45 4.81 11.06
CA GLY A 99 -3.27 4.03 11.99
C GLY A 99 -4.74 4.41 11.99
N LEU A 100 -5.18 5.14 10.98
CA LEU A 100 -6.57 5.58 10.85
C LEU A 100 -7.42 4.53 10.14
N ASP A 101 -8.73 4.68 10.25
CA ASP A 101 -9.66 3.81 9.55
C ASP A 101 -9.75 4.21 8.07
N TRP A 102 -8.97 3.56 7.24
CA TRP A 102 -8.88 3.82 5.80
C TRP A 102 -10.19 3.51 5.07
N ARG A 103 -11.08 2.69 5.64
CA ARG A 103 -12.37 2.35 5.02
C ARG A 103 -13.27 3.56 4.88
N ARG A 104 -13.06 4.56 5.72
CA ARG A 104 -13.84 5.82 5.70
C ARG A 104 -13.27 6.83 4.73
N VAL A 105 -12.12 6.55 4.14
CA VAL A 105 -11.46 7.45 3.19
C VAL A 105 -11.89 7.07 1.78
N HIS A 106 -12.43 8.03 1.08
CA HIS A 106 -12.84 7.87 -0.31
C HIS A 106 -11.99 8.76 -1.19
N GLU A 107 -11.60 8.26 -2.35
CA GLU A 107 -10.96 9.09 -3.35
C GLU A 107 -11.91 10.21 -3.76
N ALA A 108 -11.35 11.42 -3.90
CA ALA A 108 -12.11 12.51 -4.48
C ALA A 108 -12.52 12.12 -5.89
N ARG A 109 -13.80 12.26 -6.16
CA ARG A 109 -14.28 12.05 -7.52
C ARG A 109 -13.71 13.12 -8.41
N GLU A 110 -13.22 12.71 -9.57
CA GLU A 110 -12.87 13.66 -10.60
C GLU A 110 -14.15 14.36 -11.05
N THR A 111 -14.21 15.66 -10.79
CA THR A 111 -15.36 16.44 -11.18
C THR A 111 -15.10 17.09 -12.52
N VAL A 112 -16.08 16.98 -13.41
CA VAL A 112 -16.02 17.71 -14.67
C VAL A 112 -16.10 19.19 -14.35
N THR A 113 -15.15 19.96 -14.89
CA THR A 113 -15.19 21.41 -14.73
C THR A 113 -16.50 21.93 -15.32
N PRO A 114 -17.31 22.68 -14.55
CA PRO A 114 -18.55 23.21 -15.08
C PRO A 114 -18.28 24.07 -16.30
N THR A 115 -19.05 23.83 -17.37
CA THR A 115 -18.96 24.64 -18.55
C THR A 115 -19.60 25.99 -18.27
N GLN A 116 -18.82 27.05 -18.41
CA GLN A 116 -19.37 28.38 -18.25
C GLN A 116 -20.34 28.68 -19.35
N PRO A 117 -21.56 29.12 -19.05
CA PRO A 117 -22.47 29.52 -20.07
C PRO A 117 -21.98 30.81 -20.74
N GLY A 118 -21.92 30.78 -22.00
CA GLY A 118 -21.56 31.94 -22.84
C GLY A 118 -20.11 32.22 -22.91
#